data_ff21f3250ddd11ddb8f5df54bf4a2858
#
_entry.id   ff21f3250ddd11ddb8f5df54bf4a2858
#
_cell.length_a   1.000
_cell.length_b   1.000
_cell.length_c   1.000
_cell.angle_alpha   90.00
_cell.angle_beta   90.00
_cell.angle_gamma   90.00
#
_symmetry.space_group_name_H-M   'P 1'
#
loop_
_entity.id
_entity.type
_entity.pdbx_description
1 polymer ?
#
loop_
_entity_poly.entity_id
_entity_poly.type
_entity_poly.pdbx_seq_one_letter_code
_entity_poly.pdbx_strand_id
1 'polypeptide(L)'
;MALAHTLGFPRIGRDRELKQALEAYWQGQLDETGLRAVGRSLRSAHWQMQQDAGIELLPVGDFAWYDQVLAHSLLVGAVPRRFRPADGRVGLDTLFAMARGAGQGCAGAQALEMTKWFDTNYHYLVPEFAADQRFRLSWEQLFEEVAEARELGYRVKPVLIGPLTYLWLGKARDGAFDRLELLERLLP
;
A
#
# COMPACT_ATOMS: atom_id res chain seq x y z
N MET A 1 -16.12 -6.66 -27.50
CA MET A 1 -16.91 -7.08 -26.35
C MET A 1 -16.38 -6.33 -25.12
N ALA A 2 -17.22 -5.74 -24.30
CA ALA A 2 -16.78 -5.05 -23.07
C ALA A 2 -16.45 -6.10 -22.00
N LEU A 3 -15.36 -5.86 -21.22
CA LEU A 3 -14.98 -6.69 -20.09
C LEU A 3 -15.49 -6.05 -18.79
N ALA A 4 -16.11 -6.84 -17.92
CA ALA A 4 -16.51 -6.39 -16.61
C ALA A 4 -15.29 -6.35 -15.68
N HIS A 5 -15.10 -5.22 -14.98
CA HIS A 5 -14.02 -5.06 -14.01
C HIS A 5 -14.39 -4.06 -12.91
N THR A 6 -13.67 -4.10 -11.79
CA THR A 6 -13.76 -3.15 -10.67
C THR A 6 -12.43 -2.44 -10.46
N LEU A 7 -12.40 -1.39 -9.64
CA LEU A 7 -11.16 -0.70 -9.22
C LEU A 7 -10.62 -1.23 -7.89
N GLY A 8 -11.34 -2.08 -7.20
CA GLY A 8 -10.94 -2.66 -5.93
C GLY A 8 -12.10 -3.32 -5.20
N PHE A 9 -11.77 -3.99 -4.10
CA PHE A 9 -12.71 -4.68 -3.22
C PHE A 9 -12.42 -4.33 -1.74
N PRO A 10 -13.45 -4.26 -0.87
CA PRO A 10 -13.25 -3.98 0.55
C PRO A 10 -12.32 -5.01 1.21
N ARG A 11 -11.14 -4.57 1.66
CA ARG A 11 -10.07 -5.44 2.15
C ARG A 11 -10.28 -6.03 3.54
N ILE A 12 -11.20 -5.47 4.33
CA ILE A 12 -11.29 -5.76 5.77
C ILE A 12 -11.74 -7.18 6.11
N GLY A 13 -12.41 -7.86 5.16
CA GLY A 13 -13.07 -9.14 5.38
C GLY A 13 -14.47 -9.00 5.97
N ARG A 14 -15.29 -10.06 5.82
CA ARG A 14 -16.69 -10.09 6.25
C ARG A 14 -16.84 -9.91 7.76
N ASP A 15 -15.97 -10.57 8.51
CA ASP A 15 -15.97 -10.57 9.97
C ASP A 15 -14.80 -9.74 10.53
N ARG A 16 -14.26 -8.79 9.73
CA ARG A 16 -13.16 -7.89 10.07
C ARG A 16 -11.84 -8.61 10.37
N GLU A 17 -11.58 -9.72 9.69
CA GLU A 17 -10.43 -10.60 9.90
C GLU A 17 -9.11 -9.84 9.75
N LEU A 18 -9.00 -8.95 8.75
CA LEU A 18 -7.80 -8.14 8.59
C LEU A 18 -7.54 -7.26 9.81
N LYS A 19 -8.59 -6.64 10.37
CA LYS A 19 -8.42 -5.78 11.57
C LYS A 19 -7.92 -6.61 12.74
N GLN A 20 -8.54 -7.76 12.99
CA GLN A 20 -8.15 -8.65 14.09
C GLN A 20 -6.71 -9.14 13.94
N ALA A 21 -6.31 -9.54 12.73
CA ALA A 21 -4.96 -9.98 12.44
C ALA A 21 -3.92 -8.86 12.63
N LEU A 22 -4.23 -7.63 12.20
CA LEU A 22 -3.37 -6.47 12.40
C LEU A 22 -3.20 -6.13 13.88
N GLU A 23 -4.28 -6.15 14.66
CA GLU A 23 -4.23 -5.91 16.10
C GLU A 23 -3.40 -6.99 16.83
N ALA A 24 -3.59 -8.27 16.47
CA ALA A 24 -2.81 -9.37 17.01
C ALA A 24 -1.31 -9.26 16.63
N TYR A 25 -1.01 -8.87 15.41
CA TYR A 25 0.36 -8.62 14.96
C TYR A 25 1.02 -7.49 15.77
N TRP A 26 0.35 -6.38 15.95
CA TRP A 26 0.89 -5.24 16.72
C TRP A 26 1.06 -5.54 18.20
N GLN A 27 0.31 -6.51 18.73
CA GLN A 27 0.43 -7.01 20.11
C GLN A 27 1.48 -8.13 20.25
N GLY A 28 2.12 -8.55 19.16
CA GLY A 28 3.09 -9.64 19.15
C GLY A 28 2.47 -11.05 19.32
N GLN A 29 1.15 -11.16 19.15
CA GLN A 29 0.41 -12.42 19.23
C GLN A 29 0.37 -13.18 17.89
N LEU A 30 0.63 -12.48 16.80
CA LEU A 30 0.72 -13.01 15.45
C LEU A 30 2.04 -12.54 14.83
N ASP A 31 2.77 -13.43 14.18
CA ASP A 31 3.97 -13.07 13.43
C ASP A 31 3.65 -12.58 11.99
N GLU A 32 4.66 -12.09 11.27
CA GLU A 32 4.49 -11.64 9.89
C GLU A 32 3.98 -12.74 8.97
N THR A 33 4.44 -13.97 9.16
CA THR A 33 4.00 -15.14 8.37
C THR A 33 2.50 -15.37 8.54
N GLY A 34 2.01 -15.35 9.76
CA GLY A 34 0.60 -15.47 10.09
C GLY A 34 -0.23 -14.31 9.53
N LEU A 35 0.25 -13.08 9.67
CA LEU A 35 -0.42 -11.91 9.10
C LEU A 35 -0.53 -12.01 7.56
N ARG A 36 0.57 -12.39 6.89
CA ARG A 36 0.57 -12.58 5.43
C ARG A 36 -0.36 -13.73 5.00
N ALA A 37 -0.48 -14.80 5.78
CA ALA A 37 -1.41 -15.88 5.52
C ALA A 37 -2.87 -15.43 5.58
N VAL A 38 -3.24 -14.61 6.58
CA VAL A 38 -4.58 -14.00 6.65
C VAL A 38 -4.84 -13.11 5.44
N GLY A 39 -3.89 -12.26 5.05
CA GLY A 39 -4.02 -11.42 3.86
C GLY A 39 -4.24 -12.22 2.59
N ARG A 40 -3.49 -13.31 2.41
CA ARG A 40 -3.62 -14.24 1.28
C ARG A 40 -4.99 -14.91 1.22
N SER A 41 -5.48 -15.38 2.36
CA SER A 41 -6.81 -15.97 2.47
C SER A 41 -7.91 -14.97 2.11
N LEU A 42 -7.81 -13.73 2.58
CA LEU A 42 -8.77 -12.67 2.25
C LEU A 42 -8.76 -12.33 0.76
N ARG A 43 -7.58 -12.13 0.16
CA ARG A 43 -7.47 -11.83 -1.28
C ARG A 43 -8.09 -12.95 -2.12
N SER A 44 -7.74 -14.20 -1.82
CA SER A 44 -8.30 -15.37 -2.54
C SER A 44 -9.83 -15.41 -2.45
N ALA A 45 -10.40 -15.22 -1.26
CA ALA A 45 -11.85 -15.18 -1.06
C ALA A 45 -12.50 -14.02 -1.81
N HIS A 46 -11.88 -12.83 -1.81
CA HIS A 46 -12.39 -11.66 -2.51
C HIS A 46 -12.33 -11.81 -4.04
N TRP A 47 -11.28 -12.40 -4.59
CA TRP A 47 -11.19 -12.69 -6.02
C TRP A 47 -12.24 -13.72 -6.44
N GLN A 48 -12.40 -14.79 -5.67
CA GLN A 48 -13.43 -15.80 -5.93
C GLN A 48 -14.82 -15.16 -5.95
N MET A 49 -15.15 -14.35 -4.94
CA MET A 49 -16.45 -13.66 -4.85
C MET A 49 -16.72 -12.75 -6.06
N GLN A 50 -15.70 -12.02 -6.50
CA GLN A 50 -15.82 -11.16 -7.69
C GLN A 50 -16.00 -11.97 -8.97
N GLN A 51 -15.25 -13.07 -9.13
CA GLN A 51 -15.41 -13.98 -10.26
C GLN A 51 -16.80 -14.60 -10.30
N ASP A 52 -17.31 -15.07 -9.17
CA ASP A 52 -18.66 -15.63 -9.04
C ASP A 52 -19.76 -14.60 -9.39
N ALA A 53 -19.48 -13.31 -9.16
CA ALA A 53 -20.34 -12.21 -9.56
C ALA A 53 -20.19 -11.79 -11.04
N GLY A 54 -19.39 -12.50 -11.84
CA GLY A 54 -19.18 -12.24 -13.26
C GLY A 54 -18.16 -11.18 -13.61
N ILE A 55 -17.28 -10.80 -12.67
CA ILE A 55 -16.15 -9.92 -12.97
C ILE A 55 -15.06 -10.71 -13.69
N GLU A 56 -14.74 -10.31 -14.91
CA GLU A 56 -13.82 -11.03 -15.79
C GLU A 56 -12.34 -10.61 -15.60
N LEU A 57 -12.13 -9.38 -15.15
CA LEU A 57 -10.79 -8.79 -14.94
C LEU A 57 -10.67 -8.31 -13.51
N LEU A 58 -10.04 -9.14 -12.67
CA LEU A 58 -9.98 -8.93 -11.24
C LEU A 58 -8.91 -7.90 -10.84
N PRO A 59 -9.20 -7.00 -9.87
CA PRO A 59 -8.21 -6.06 -9.37
C PRO A 59 -7.16 -6.79 -8.52
N VAL A 60 -5.92 -6.33 -8.62
CA VAL A 60 -4.81 -6.66 -7.71
C VAL A 60 -4.07 -5.36 -7.35
N GLY A 61 -3.41 -5.30 -6.20
CA GLY A 61 -2.79 -4.08 -5.70
C GLY A 61 -3.76 -3.11 -5.00
N ASP A 62 -5.03 -3.47 -4.90
CA ASP A 62 -6.04 -2.77 -4.12
C ASP A 62 -6.07 -3.21 -2.65
N PHE A 63 -5.43 -4.34 -2.32
CA PHE A 63 -5.28 -4.83 -0.95
C PHE A 63 -4.13 -4.10 -0.25
N ALA A 64 -4.46 -3.17 0.65
CA ALA A 64 -3.48 -2.45 1.45
C ALA A 64 -3.54 -2.87 2.91
N TRP A 65 -2.40 -3.14 3.54
CA TRP A 65 -2.32 -3.47 4.96
C TRP A 65 -2.78 -2.33 5.86
N TYR A 66 -2.56 -1.08 5.44
CA TYR A 66 -2.99 0.11 6.16
C TYR A 66 -3.80 1.05 5.25
N ASP A 67 -3.16 1.72 4.31
CA ASP A 67 -3.82 2.49 3.26
C ASP A 67 -3.08 2.36 1.91
N GLN A 68 -3.79 2.66 0.82
CA GLN A 68 -3.29 2.43 -0.53
C GLN A 68 -2.19 3.44 -0.91
N VAL A 69 -2.25 4.69 -0.45
CA VAL A 69 -1.24 5.71 -0.74
C VAL A 69 0.08 5.34 -0.08
N LEU A 70 0.01 4.85 1.16
CA LEU A 70 1.18 4.35 1.88
C LEU A 70 1.79 3.13 1.17
N ALA A 71 0.97 2.19 0.71
CA ALA A 71 1.44 1.04 -0.07
C ALA A 71 2.18 1.48 -1.34
N HIS A 72 1.66 2.50 -2.05
CA HIS A 72 2.35 3.08 -3.21
C HIS A 72 3.65 3.78 -2.83
N SER A 73 3.70 4.45 -1.68
CA SER A 73 4.95 5.07 -1.20
C SER A 73 6.06 4.04 -1.00
N LEU A 74 5.73 2.86 -0.47
CA LEU A 74 6.69 1.76 -0.36
C LEU A 74 7.04 1.18 -1.74
N LEU A 75 6.05 0.99 -2.61
CA LEU A 75 6.27 0.45 -3.96
C LEU A 75 7.29 1.28 -4.73
N VAL A 76 7.15 2.61 -4.72
CA VAL A 76 8.02 3.54 -5.47
C VAL A 76 9.24 4.01 -4.66
N GLY A 77 9.44 3.50 -3.44
CA GLY A 77 10.59 3.85 -2.59
C GLY A 77 10.57 5.27 -2.03
N ALA A 78 9.41 5.90 -1.96
CA ALA A 78 9.23 7.21 -1.32
C ALA A 78 9.14 7.04 0.22
N VAL A 79 10.21 6.51 0.83
CA VAL A 79 10.32 6.29 2.26
C VAL A 79 11.15 7.41 2.87
N PRO A 80 10.59 8.23 3.79
CA PRO A 80 11.33 9.28 4.48
C PRO A 80 12.55 8.72 5.22
N ARG A 81 13.64 9.50 5.27
CA ARG A 81 14.93 9.06 5.83
C ARG A 81 14.81 8.46 7.23
N ARG A 82 13.91 9.02 8.08
CA ARG A 82 13.70 8.54 9.46
C ARG A 82 13.09 7.14 9.58
N PHE A 83 12.54 6.60 8.49
CA PHE A 83 11.94 5.25 8.44
C PHE A 83 12.73 4.27 7.59
N ARG A 84 13.86 4.69 6.99
CA ARG A 84 14.65 3.81 6.14
C ARG A 84 15.34 2.74 6.97
N PRO A 85 15.10 1.45 6.70
CA PRO A 85 15.81 0.38 7.37
C PRO A 85 17.30 0.42 7.07
N ALA A 86 18.12 0.03 8.04
CA ALA A 86 19.58 0.04 7.90
C ALA A 86 20.07 -0.91 6.78
N ASP A 87 19.38 -2.01 6.55
CA ASP A 87 19.65 -2.98 5.49
C ASP A 87 19.05 -2.59 4.13
N GLY A 88 18.31 -1.48 4.06
CA GLY A 88 17.65 -0.98 2.86
C GLY A 88 16.43 -1.77 2.41
N ARG A 89 15.98 -2.77 3.16
CA ARG A 89 14.81 -3.61 2.81
C ARG A 89 13.54 -3.01 3.39
N VAL A 90 12.65 -2.54 2.54
CA VAL A 90 11.32 -2.08 2.96
C VAL A 90 10.34 -3.26 3.04
N GLY A 91 9.48 -3.23 4.05
CA GLY A 91 8.51 -4.30 4.32
C GLY A 91 7.39 -3.82 5.24
N LEU A 92 6.67 -4.76 5.85
CA LEU A 92 5.57 -4.45 6.77
C LEU A 92 6.01 -3.62 7.97
N ASP A 93 7.20 -3.86 8.52
CA ASP A 93 7.73 -3.07 9.65
C ASP A 93 7.92 -1.61 9.25
N THR A 94 8.46 -1.36 8.05
CA THR A 94 8.60 0.01 7.51
C THR A 94 7.23 0.65 7.30
N LEU A 95 6.27 -0.09 6.71
CA LEU A 95 4.90 0.36 6.50
C LEU A 95 4.24 0.76 7.82
N PHE A 96 4.31 -0.09 8.83
CA PHE A 96 3.69 0.20 10.12
C PHE A 96 4.43 1.28 10.92
N ALA A 97 5.75 1.39 10.81
CA ALA A 97 6.49 2.50 11.38
C ALA A 97 6.06 3.85 10.77
N MET A 98 5.89 3.91 9.44
CA MET A 98 5.37 5.11 8.76
C MET A 98 3.92 5.43 9.17
N ALA A 99 3.08 4.41 9.37
CA ALA A 99 1.68 4.56 9.70
C ALA A 99 1.43 4.98 11.15
N ARG A 100 2.22 4.47 12.09
CA ARG A 100 1.92 4.54 13.53
C ARG A 100 3.00 5.24 14.36
N GLY A 101 4.13 5.58 13.74
CA GLY A 101 5.31 6.04 14.48
C GLY A 101 6.13 4.85 15.00
N ALA A 102 6.94 5.11 16.01
CA ALA A 102 7.94 4.18 16.53
C ALA A 102 7.52 2.71 16.55
N GLY A 103 8.19 1.91 15.69
CA GLY A 103 8.21 0.45 15.70
C GLY A 103 9.61 -0.06 16.01
N GLN A 104 9.84 -1.37 15.93
CA GLN A 104 11.17 -1.94 16.08
C GLN A 104 12.12 -1.30 15.05
N GLY A 105 13.20 -0.69 15.52
CA GLY A 105 14.22 -0.05 14.67
C GLY A 105 14.04 1.43 14.33
N CYS A 106 12.86 2.04 14.60
CA CYS A 106 12.57 3.45 14.34
C CYS A 106 12.16 4.20 15.63
N ALA A 107 12.83 3.94 16.73
CA ALA A 107 12.50 4.53 18.04
C ALA A 107 12.42 6.05 17.96
N GLY A 108 11.26 6.62 18.32
CA GLY A 108 11.01 8.06 18.36
C GLY A 108 10.63 8.70 17.02
N ALA A 109 10.50 7.96 15.94
CA ALA A 109 10.05 8.52 14.66
C ALA A 109 8.54 8.86 14.73
N GLN A 110 8.20 10.13 14.43
CA GLN A 110 6.81 10.54 14.32
C GLN A 110 6.16 9.95 13.07
N ALA A 111 4.96 9.39 13.21
CA ALA A 111 4.16 8.87 12.09
C ALA A 111 3.94 9.93 10.99
N LEU A 112 3.62 9.47 9.80
CA LEU A 112 3.15 10.35 8.73
C LEU A 112 1.85 11.04 9.13
N GLU A 113 1.64 12.23 8.57
CA GLU A 113 0.37 12.94 8.71
C GLU A 113 -0.75 12.14 8.05
N MET A 114 -1.93 12.11 8.71
CA MET A 114 -3.13 11.51 8.14
C MET A 114 -4.11 12.60 7.73
N THR A 115 -4.67 12.51 6.53
CA THR A 115 -5.69 13.44 6.06
C THR A 115 -6.75 12.72 5.22
N LYS A 116 -7.83 13.41 4.89
CA LYS A 116 -8.90 12.87 4.05
C LYS A 116 -8.49 12.80 2.59
N TRP A 117 -8.89 11.72 1.92
CA TRP A 117 -8.82 11.61 0.48
C TRP A 117 -9.87 12.53 -0.14
N PHE A 118 -9.42 13.69 -0.65
CA PHE A 118 -10.30 14.73 -1.20
C PHE A 118 -11.49 15.04 -0.25
N ASP A 119 -12.70 15.10 -0.76
CA ASP A 119 -13.92 15.36 0.01
C ASP A 119 -14.65 14.06 0.40
N THR A 120 -13.91 13.10 0.95
CA THR A 120 -14.44 11.80 1.38
C THR A 120 -14.16 11.53 2.85
N ASN A 121 -14.73 10.46 3.40
CA ASN A 121 -14.40 9.96 4.72
C ASN A 121 -13.22 8.97 4.73
N TYR A 122 -12.68 8.62 3.56
CA TYR A 122 -11.46 7.82 3.49
C TYR A 122 -10.25 8.67 3.85
N HIS A 123 -9.42 8.16 4.76
CA HIS A 123 -8.19 8.80 5.20
C HIS A 123 -6.98 8.06 4.67
N TYR A 124 -5.93 8.80 4.33
CA TYR A 124 -4.67 8.26 3.86
C TYR A 124 -3.49 8.92 4.59
N LEU A 125 -2.34 8.27 4.58
CA LEU A 125 -1.09 8.82 5.08
C LEU A 125 -0.40 9.63 3.99
N VAL A 126 -0.10 10.88 4.32
CA VAL A 126 0.43 11.86 3.36
C VAL A 126 1.87 11.52 3.00
N PRO A 127 2.20 11.24 1.72
CA PRO A 127 3.57 11.07 1.29
C PRO A 127 4.41 12.32 1.56
N GLU A 128 5.63 12.11 2.04
CA GLU A 128 6.59 13.19 2.26
C GLU A 128 7.71 13.10 1.23
N PHE A 129 7.91 14.19 0.49
CA PHE A 129 8.93 14.26 -0.56
C PHE A 129 10.05 15.21 -0.18
N ALA A 130 11.29 14.79 -0.47
CA ALA A 130 12.47 15.63 -0.45
C ALA A 130 12.73 16.23 -1.84
N ALA A 131 13.40 17.37 -1.93
CA ALA A 131 13.75 18.00 -3.22
C ALA A 131 14.66 17.09 -4.09
N ASP A 132 15.48 16.25 -3.44
CA ASP A 132 16.33 15.25 -4.08
C ASP A 132 15.68 13.86 -4.22
N GLN A 133 14.34 13.76 -4.06
CA GLN A 133 13.62 12.49 -4.11
C GLN A 133 13.93 11.73 -5.40
N ARG A 134 14.29 10.46 -5.22
CA ARG A 134 14.40 9.47 -6.29
C ARG A 134 13.38 8.38 -6.07
N PHE A 135 12.83 7.88 -7.15
CA PHE A 135 11.88 6.78 -7.14
C PHE A 135 12.54 5.52 -7.70
N ARG A 136 12.20 4.39 -7.10
CA ARG A 136 12.63 3.07 -7.56
C ARG A 136 11.65 2.03 -7.05
N LEU A 137 11.49 0.92 -7.73
CA LEU A 137 10.75 -0.22 -7.21
C LEU A 137 11.45 -0.72 -5.94
N SER A 138 10.72 -0.75 -4.84
CA SER A 138 11.28 -0.95 -3.51
C SER A 138 10.51 -1.97 -2.67
N TRP A 139 9.25 -2.27 -3.02
CA TRP A 139 8.43 -3.25 -2.34
C TRP A 139 7.71 -4.15 -3.35
N GLU A 140 7.83 -5.45 -3.16
CA GLU A 140 7.39 -6.44 -4.16
C GLU A 140 5.94 -6.90 -4.00
N GLN A 141 5.20 -6.42 -2.99
CA GLN A 141 3.85 -6.90 -2.67
C GLN A 141 2.92 -6.93 -3.89
N LEU A 142 2.92 -5.88 -4.73
CA LEU A 142 2.07 -5.84 -5.92
C LEU A 142 2.39 -7.01 -6.89
N PHE A 143 3.66 -7.32 -7.07
CA PHE A 143 4.09 -8.41 -7.95
C PHE A 143 3.75 -9.76 -7.36
N GLU A 144 3.89 -9.92 -6.03
CA GLU A 144 3.46 -11.13 -5.30
C GLU A 144 1.95 -11.34 -5.46
N GLU A 145 1.12 -10.30 -5.32
CA GLU A 145 -0.33 -10.39 -5.51
C GLU A 145 -0.72 -10.75 -6.96
N VAL A 146 -0.01 -10.20 -7.95
CA VAL A 146 -0.21 -10.57 -9.36
C VAL A 146 0.12 -12.05 -9.57
N ALA A 147 1.24 -12.53 -9.03
CA ALA A 147 1.64 -13.94 -9.14
C ALA A 147 0.62 -14.86 -8.46
N GLU A 148 0.25 -14.55 -7.22
CA GLU A 148 -0.74 -15.28 -6.43
C GLU A 148 -2.08 -15.42 -7.17
N ALA A 149 -2.62 -14.35 -7.71
CA ALA A 149 -3.89 -14.39 -8.42
C ALA A 149 -3.79 -15.16 -9.76
N ARG A 150 -2.65 -15.08 -10.46
CA ARG A 150 -2.40 -15.84 -11.68
C ARG A 150 -2.26 -17.33 -11.43
N GLU A 151 -1.61 -17.73 -10.34
CA GLU A 151 -1.51 -19.13 -9.90
C GLU A 151 -2.88 -19.73 -9.62
N LEU A 152 -3.84 -18.93 -9.13
CA LEU A 152 -5.24 -19.31 -8.95
C LEU A 152 -6.05 -19.33 -10.27
N GLY A 153 -5.43 -18.99 -11.39
CA GLY A 153 -6.06 -19.02 -12.72
C GLY A 153 -6.83 -17.75 -13.09
N TYR A 154 -6.71 -16.68 -12.33
CA TYR A 154 -7.45 -15.45 -12.59
C TYR A 154 -6.79 -14.56 -13.64
N ARG A 155 -7.63 -13.86 -14.43
CA ARG A 155 -7.20 -12.72 -15.25
C ARG A 155 -7.20 -11.47 -14.39
N VAL A 156 -6.06 -10.81 -14.31
CA VAL A 156 -5.88 -9.71 -13.35
C VAL A 156 -5.49 -8.39 -14.00
N LYS A 157 -5.83 -7.32 -13.31
CA LYS A 157 -5.48 -5.95 -13.64
C LYS A 157 -4.87 -5.27 -12.39
N PRO A 158 -3.59 -4.87 -12.43
CA PRO A 158 -3.03 -4.04 -11.35
C PRO A 158 -3.75 -2.70 -11.25
N VAL A 159 -4.06 -2.30 -10.02
CA VAL A 159 -4.68 -1.02 -9.70
C VAL A 159 -3.63 -0.13 -9.02
N LEU A 160 -3.29 0.97 -9.68
CA LEU A 160 -2.28 1.92 -9.22
C LEU A 160 -2.89 3.31 -9.09
N ILE A 161 -2.40 4.09 -8.14
CA ILE A 161 -2.67 5.52 -8.09
C ILE A 161 -1.86 6.18 -9.20
N GLY A 162 -2.53 7.00 -10.02
CA GLY A 162 -1.84 7.72 -11.10
C GLY A 162 -0.73 8.62 -10.55
N PRO A 163 0.41 8.75 -11.26
CA PRO A 163 1.60 9.44 -10.75
C PRO A 163 1.32 10.89 -10.38
N LEU A 164 0.54 11.61 -11.17
CA LEU A 164 0.14 12.99 -10.87
C LEU A 164 -0.68 13.08 -9.58
N THR A 165 -1.67 12.19 -9.42
CA THR A 165 -2.48 12.12 -8.20
C THR A 165 -1.62 11.80 -6.99
N TYR A 166 -0.69 10.84 -7.12
CA TYR A 166 0.21 10.46 -6.04
C TYR A 166 1.06 11.64 -5.56
N LEU A 167 1.66 12.40 -6.49
CA LEU A 167 2.44 13.59 -6.15
C LEU A 167 1.56 14.69 -5.55
N TRP A 168 0.34 14.87 -6.10
CA TRP A 168 -0.61 15.85 -5.57
C TRP A 168 -1.01 15.59 -4.11
N LEU A 169 -1.17 14.33 -3.74
CA LEU A 169 -1.53 13.91 -2.38
C LEU A 169 -0.39 14.09 -1.36
N GLY A 170 0.85 14.24 -1.80
CA GLY A 170 2.01 14.38 -0.94
C GLY A 170 2.34 15.82 -0.57
N LYS A 171 3.36 15.98 0.28
CA LYS A 171 3.89 17.28 0.74
C LYS A 171 5.39 17.34 0.57
N ALA A 172 5.92 18.52 0.19
CA ALA A 172 7.33 18.84 0.29
C ALA A 172 7.74 18.98 1.76
N ARG A 173 8.86 18.36 2.16
CA ARG A 173 9.36 18.38 3.55
C ARG A 173 10.64 19.16 3.74
N ASP A 174 11.55 19.10 2.78
CA ASP A 174 12.88 19.73 2.86
C ASP A 174 12.90 21.02 2.03
N GLY A 175 12.25 22.08 2.52
CA GLY A 175 12.17 23.36 1.83
C GLY A 175 10.95 23.50 0.90
N ALA A 176 10.81 24.69 0.32
CA ALA A 176 9.74 24.98 -0.63
C ALA A 176 10.18 24.59 -2.05
N PHE A 177 9.60 23.52 -2.58
CA PHE A 177 9.69 23.15 -3.99
C PHE A 177 8.32 22.64 -4.47
N ASP A 178 8.08 22.73 -5.77
CA ASP A 178 6.86 22.13 -6.32
C ASP A 178 7.06 20.61 -6.46
N ARG A 179 6.30 19.85 -5.67
CA ARG A 179 6.31 18.39 -5.72
C ARG A 179 5.93 17.81 -7.09
N LEU A 180 5.22 18.57 -7.91
CA LEU A 180 4.87 18.14 -9.27
C LEU A 180 6.07 18.11 -10.22
N GLU A 181 7.15 18.85 -9.92
CA GLU A 181 8.42 18.75 -10.65
C GLU A 181 9.09 17.36 -10.51
N LEU A 182 8.65 16.57 -9.53
CA LEU A 182 9.10 15.18 -9.38
C LEU A 182 8.48 14.22 -10.40
N LEU A 183 7.52 14.66 -11.21
CA LEU A 183 6.79 13.79 -12.15
C LEU A 183 7.74 13.12 -13.14
N GLU A 184 8.70 13.85 -13.71
CA GLU A 184 9.69 13.30 -14.64
C GLU A 184 10.63 12.26 -14.00
N ARG A 185 10.77 12.31 -12.66
CA ARG A 185 11.56 11.31 -11.92
C ARG A 185 10.74 10.09 -11.53
N LEU A 186 9.42 10.21 -11.46
CA LEU A 186 8.50 9.13 -11.13
C LEU A 186 8.10 8.33 -12.37
N LEU A 187 8.05 8.97 -13.53
CA LEU A 187 7.83 8.31 -14.82
C LEU A 187 9.14 7.68 -15.32
N PRO A 188 9.08 6.48 -15.94
CA PRO A 188 10.25 5.82 -16.52
C PRO A 188 10.79 6.56 -17.74
#